data_6d9351f400b822f036f1685d51f53111
#
_entry.id   6d9351f400b822f036f1685d51f53111
#
_cell.length_a   1.000
_cell.length_b   1.000
_cell.length_c   1.000
_cell.angle_alpha   90.00
_cell.angle_beta   90.00
_cell.angle_gamma   90.00
#
_symmetry.space_group_name_H-M   'P 1'
#
loop_
_entity.id
_entity.type
_entity.pdbx_description
1 polymer ?
#
loop_
_entity_poly.entity_id
_entity_poly.type
_entity_poly.pdbx_seq_one_letter_code
_entity_poly.pdbx_strand_id
1 'polypeptide(L)'
;AGNVSFSYEISDGRGQTSSATVPLTLAGGDDHAPLQSDTPPEIDVEQGASYTANALGSFSDPDGDPLTLVSASPQNTDQVTVSTRADGQLVFNAGSMSSGRAGIEVTVSDGQQTGIGMIYFSVKPANTLGAVIDPVVKQTTPDTRTTIALKPYVHGTSVEPAELTAVETPSGAATAMNATDMSITFTASNPGTYYVPYTITQGSIPSTGLARVEVQAVAGDAAKPIAANDVALLG
;
A
#
# COMPACT_ATOMS: atom_id res chain seq x y z
N ALA A 1 33.79 8.50 15.83
CA ALA A 1 33.82 7.08 16.19
C ALA A 1 34.07 6.92 17.70
N GLY A 2 33.31 6.08 18.36
CA GLY A 2 33.42 5.81 19.80
C GLY A 2 33.11 4.36 20.13
N ASN A 3 33.71 3.85 21.20
CA ASN A 3 33.35 2.56 21.75
C ASN A 3 32.49 2.79 22.99
N VAL A 4 31.29 2.23 23.02
CA VAL A 4 30.42 2.16 24.18
C VAL A 4 30.18 0.69 24.52
N SER A 5 29.86 0.41 25.77
CA SER A 5 29.48 -0.95 26.17
C SER A 5 28.36 -0.89 27.19
N PHE A 6 27.47 -1.86 27.15
CA PHE A 6 26.51 -2.07 28.24
C PHE A 6 26.75 -3.47 28.84
N SER A 7 26.61 -3.55 30.16
CA SER A 7 26.68 -4.82 30.88
C SER A 7 25.30 -5.23 31.35
N TYR A 8 24.98 -6.50 31.25
CA TYR A 8 23.76 -7.08 31.78
C TYR A 8 24.09 -8.26 32.70
N GLU A 9 23.22 -8.49 33.67
CA GLU A 9 23.32 -9.60 34.60
C GLU A 9 22.07 -10.48 34.44
N ILE A 10 22.28 -11.78 34.37
CA ILE A 10 21.23 -12.78 34.38
C ILE A 10 21.28 -13.54 35.71
N SER A 11 20.09 -13.80 36.28
CA SER A 11 19.93 -14.58 37.50
C SER A 11 19.17 -15.87 37.20
N ASP A 12 19.58 -16.97 37.83
CA ASP A 12 18.89 -18.26 37.76
C ASP A 12 17.67 -18.34 38.69
N GLY A 13 17.34 -17.26 39.41
CA GLY A 13 16.27 -17.23 40.40
C GLY A 13 16.55 -18.04 41.66
N ARG A 14 17.77 -18.64 41.81
CA ARG A 14 18.21 -19.45 42.96
C ARG A 14 19.38 -18.81 43.70
N GLY A 15 19.68 -17.55 43.38
CA GLY A 15 20.73 -16.76 44.00
C GLY A 15 22.08 -16.77 43.28
N GLN A 16 22.19 -17.42 42.14
CA GLN A 16 23.35 -17.34 41.27
C GLN A 16 23.12 -16.30 40.17
N THR A 17 24.15 -15.51 39.90
CA THR A 17 24.11 -14.50 38.81
C THR A 17 25.34 -14.67 37.94
N SER A 18 25.17 -14.27 36.67
CA SER A 18 26.26 -14.19 35.68
C SER A 18 26.12 -12.89 34.91
N SER A 19 27.19 -12.17 34.73
CA SER A 19 27.23 -10.92 33.98
C SER A 19 27.99 -11.05 32.67
N ALA A 20 27.53 -10.35 31.64
CA ALA A 20 28.24 -10.21 30.37
C ALA A 20 28.22 -8.76 29.92
N THR A 21 29.24 -8.38 29.16
CA THR A 21 29.36 -7.04 28.58
C THR A 21 29.31 -7.16 27.07
N VAL A 22 28.44 -6.35 26.44
CA VAL A 22 28.34 -6.23 25.01
C VAL A 22 29.06 -4.96 24.57
N PRO A 23 30.22 -5.08 23.91
CA PRO A 23 30.87 -3.93 23.30
C PRO A 23 30.11 -3.50 22.04
N LEU A 24 29.90 -2.21 21.90
CA LEU A 24 29.33 -1.58 20.71
C LEU A 24 30.38 -0.63 20.15
N THR A 25 30.74 -0.82 18.90
CA THR A 25 31.59 0.12 18.17
C THR A 25 30.68 1.06 17.38
N LEU A 26 30.65 2.32 17.75
CA LEU A 26 30.06 3.36 16.97
C LEU A 26 30.99 3.65 15.79
N ALA A 27 30.65 3.18 14.61
CA ALA A 27 31.31 3.59 13.39
C ALA A 27 30.93 5.08 13.16
N GLY A 28 31.91 5.97 13.31
CA GLY A 28 31.81 7.33 12.83
C GLY A 28 32.13 7.30 11.36
N GLY A 29 31.12 7.23 10.52
CA GLY A 29 31.20 7.63 9.10
C GLY A 29 30.87 9.13 8.98
N ASP A 30 31.24 9.73 7.88
CA ASP A 30 30.66 11.01 7.50
C ASP A 30 29.15 10.75 7.23
N ASP A 31 28.30 11.55 7.85
CA ASP A 31 26.86 11.50 7.66
C ASP A 31 26.49 12.06 6.27
N HIS A 32 25.67 11.34 5.54
CA HIS A 32 25.28 11.69 4.18
C HIS A 32 23.79 12.06 4.12
N ALA A 33 23.48 13.14 3.44
CA ALA A 33 22.09 13.57 3.29
C ALA A 33 21.22 12.54 2.54
N PRO A 34 19.92 12.47 2.87
CA PRO A 34 18.96 11.67 2.13
C PRO A 34 18.96 11.97 0.63
N LEU A 35 18.89 10.92 -0.19
CA LEU A 35 18.89 11.00 -1.64
C LEU A 35 17.56 10.53 -2.22
N GLN A 36 17.03 11.28 -3.17
CA GLN A 36 15.88 10.83 -3.95
C GLN A 36 16.34 9.89 -5.09
N SER A 37 15.51 8.90 -5.44
CA SER A 37 15.73 8.04 -6.60
C SER A 37 15.78 8.86 -7.90
N ASP A 38 16.53 8.38 -8.89
CA ASP A 38 16.73 9.07 -10.20
C ASP A 38 15.42 9.30 -10.98
N THR A 39 14.39 8.55 -10.65
CA THR A 39 13.06 8.70 -11.27
C THR A 39 12.07 9.20 -10.23
N PRO A 40 11.80 10.52 -10.17
CA PRO A 40 10.79 11.07 -9.29
C PRO A 40 9.40 10.49 -9.60
N PRO A 41 8.57 10.19 -8.58
CA PRO A 41 7.22 9.68 -8.79
C PRO A 41 6.35 10.71 -9.51
N GLU A 42 5.51 10.22 -10.44
CA GLU A 42 4.47 11.01 -11.10
C GLU A 42 3.11 10.31 -10.90
N ILE A 43 2.13 11.05 -10.40
CA ILE A 43 0.83 10.55 -9.95
C ILE A 43 -0.27 11.27 -10.70
N ASP A 44 -1.16 10.52 -11.36
CA ASP A 44 -2.33 11.09 -12.01
C ASP A 44 -3.42 11.40 -10.97
N VAL A 45 -3.97 12.63 -11.02
CA VAL A 45 -5.03 13.11 -10.12
C VAL A 45 -6.03 13.92 -10.94
N GLU A 46 -7.33 13.74 -10.76
CA GLU A 46 -8.33 14.56 -11.44
C GLU A 46 -8.43 15.97 -10.84
N GLN A 47 -8.88 16.90 -11.66
CA GLN A 47 -9.24 18.25 -11.25
C GLN A 47 -10.15 18.23 -10.01
N GLY A 48 -9.79 19.03 -9.00
CA GLY A 48 -10.54 19.15 -7.75
C GLY A 48 -10.37 18.00 -6.77
N ALA A 49 -9.71 16.90 -7.17
CA ALA A 49 -9.46 15.77 -6.29
C ALA A 49 -8.25 15.97 -5.37
N SER A 50 -8.19 15.15 -4.34
CA SER A 50 -7.05 15.07 -3.41
C SER A 50 -6.42 13.69 -3.47
N TYR A 51 -5.10 13.65 -3.26
CA TYR A 51 -4.34 12.41 -3.16
C TYR A 51 -3.37 12.45 -1.99
N THR A 52 -3.26 11.35 -1.28
CA THR A 52 -2.26 11.21 -0.21
C THR A 52 -1.12 10.33 -0.70
N ALA A 53 0.07 10.92 -0.84
CA ALA A 53 1.27 10.25 -1.31
C ALA A 53 2.21 9.94 -0.14
N ASN A 54 2.91 8.81 -0.21
CA ASN A 54 4.05 8.55 0.65
C ASN A 54 5.27 9.29 0.07
N ALA A 55 5.61 10.45 0.63
CA ALA A 55 6.71 11.27 0.16
C ALA A 55 8.07 10.59 0.38
N LEU A 56 8.22 9.82 1.47
CA LEU A 56 9.47 9.16 1.82
C LEU A 56 9.79 7.95 0.93
N GLY A 57 8.78 7.38 0.26
CA GLY A 57 8.96 6.16 -0.54
C GLY A 57 9.92 6.29 -1.74
N SER A 58 10.26 7.52 -2.16
CA SER A 58 11.23 7.79 -3.22
C SER A 58 12.61 8.22 -2.71
N PHE A 59 12.81 8.24 -1.39
CA PHE A 59 14.08 8.61 -0.78
C PHE A 59 14.73 7.41 -0.10
N SER A 60 16.04 7.46 -0.03
CA SER A 60 16.85 6.54 0.76
C SER A 60 17.98 7.31 1.43
N ASP A 61 18.37 6.82 2.59
CA ASP A 61 19.55 7.33 3.30
C ASP A 61 20.74 6.41 3.04
N PRO A 62 21.92 6.95 2.63
CA PRO A 62 23.10 6.14 2.39
C PRO A 62 23.65 5.44 3.63
N ASP A 63 23.42 5.99 4.82
CA ASP A 63 23.88 5.47 6.10
C ASP A 63 22.82 4.58 6.78
N GLY A 64 21.60 4.56 6.23
CA GLY A 64 20.46 3.77 6.70
C GLY A 64 19.68 4.44 7.83
N ASP A 65 19.82 5.74 8.00
CA ASP A 65 19.13 6.50 9.04
C ASP A 65 17.63 6.67 8.74
N PRO A 66 16.78 6.78 9.78
CA PRO A 66 15.34 6.92 9.61
C PRO A 66 14.98 8.29 9.03
N LEU A 67 14.17 8.28 7.97
CA LEU A 67 13.78 9.48 7.25
C LEU A 67 12.52 10.13 7.82
N THR A 68 12.49 11.47 7.80
CA THR A 68 11.35 12.29 8.23
C THR A 68 11.03 13.34 7.16
N LEU A 69 9.75 13.52 6.83
CA LEU A 69 9.29 14.59 5.93
C LEU A 69 9.23 15.92 6.70
N VAL A 70 10.06 16.88 6.28
CA VAL A 70 10.19 18.19 6.92
C VAL A 70 9.18 19.17 6.35
N SER A 71 9.14 19.28 5.01
CA SER A 71 8.27 20.23 4.32
C SER A 71 7.92 19.76 2.91
N ALA A 72 6.85 20.33 2.38
CA ALA A 72 6.47 20.19 0.99
C ALA A 72 5.87 21.52 0.49
N SER A 73 6.22 21.93 -0.73
CA SER A 73 5.71 23.15 -1.34
C SER A 73 5.50 23.00 -2.85
N PRO A 74 4.39 23.56 -3.41
CA PRO A 74 4.20 23.61 -4.84
C PRO A 74 5.26 24.49 -5.51
N GLN A 75 5.76 24.06 -6.68
CA GLN A 75 6.66 24.84 -7.50
C GLN A 75 5.92 25.45 -8.69
N ASN A 76 6.11 26.75 -8.92
CA ASN A 76 5.61 27.48 -10.08
C ASN A 76 4.09 27.46 -10.30
N THR A 77 3.28 27.22 -9.23
CA THR A 77 1.81 27.29 -9.30
C THR A 77 1.22 27.59 -7.93
N ASP A 78 0.16 28.38 -7.91
CA ASP A 78 -0.71 28.67 -6.77
C ASP A 78 -2.09 27.98 -6.89
N GLN A 79 -2.29 27.22 -7.95
CA GLN A 79 -3.56 26.56 -8.24
C GLN A 79 -3.77 25.27 -7.46
N VAL A 80 -2.70 24.73 -6.88
CA VAL A 80 -2.73 23.49 -6.07
C VAL A 80 -2.30 23.79 -4.64
N THR A 81 -2.69 22.95 -3.71
CA THR A 81 -2.23 23.02 -2.33
C THR A 81 -1.65 21.71 -1.86
N VAL A 82 -0.70 21.79 -0.94
CA VAL A 82 -0.12 20.62 -0.28
C VAL A 82 -0.06 20.84 1.22
N SER A 83 -0.17 19.74 1.96
CA SER A 83 0.12 19.70 3.39
C SER A 83 0.87 18.41 3.73
N THR A 84 1.69 18.46 4.77
CA THR A 84 2.41 17.31 5.30
C THR A 84 1.71 16.75 6.52
N ARG A 85 1.85 15.44 6.76
CA ARG A 85 1.41 14.76 7.97
C ARG A 85 2.61 14.27 8.77
N ALA A 86 2.41 14.10 10.07
CA ALA A 86 3.45 13.62 10.98
C ALA A 86 3.97 12.20 10.67
N ASP A 87 3.20 11.42 9.91
CA ASP A 87 3.55 10.07 9.45
C ASP A 87 4.39 10.06 8.15
N GLY A 88 4.84 11.22 7.69
CA GLY A 88 5.64 11.35 6.46
C GLY A 88 4.81 11.33 5.17
N GLN A 89 3.49 11.42 5.28
CA GLN A 89 2.62 11.51 4.11
C GLN A 89 2.42 12.96 3.67
N LEU A 90 2.30 13.14 2.36
CA LEU A 90 1.97 14.38 1.70
C LEU A 90 0.54 14.32 1.18
N VAL A 91 -0.30 15.28 1.55
CA VAL A 91 -1.66 15.43 1.00
C VAL A 91 -1.63 16.51 -0.07
N PHE A 92 -1.81 16.11 -1.32
CA PHE A 92 -1.95 16.99 -2.48
C PHE A 92 -3.43 17.25 -2.76
N ASN A 93 -3.77 18.49 -3.14
CA ASN A 93 -5.09 18.86 -3.63
C ASN A 93 -4.93 19.62 -4.94
N ALA A 94 -5.59 19.14 -5.99
CA ALA A 94 -5.52 19.73 -7.32
C ALA A 94 -6.15 21.14 -7.41
N GLY A 95 -6.95 21.54 -6.42
CA GLY A 95 -7.49 22.88 -6.30
C GLY A 95 -8.23 23.35 -7.55
N SER A 96 -7.81 24.48 -8.10
CA SER A 96 -8.39 25.09 -9.31
C SER A 96 -7.68 24.66 -10.60
N MET A 97 -6.60 23.87 -10.53
CA MET A 97 -5.88 23.39 -11.70
C MET A 97 -6.75 22.45 -12.51
N SER A 98 -7.01 22.80 -13.78
CA SER A 98 -7.90 22.00 -14.65
C SER A 98 -7.16 20.88 -15.39
N SER A 99 -5.88 21.09 -15.68
CA SER A 99 -5.00 20.09 -16.29
C SER A 99 -3.55 20.56 -16.26
N GLY A 100 -2.61 19.62 -16.39
CA GLY A 100 -1.19 19.90 -16.47
C GLY A 100 -0.40 19.23 -15.35
N ARG A 101 0.88 19.58 -15.26
CA ARG A 101 1.82 18.96 -14.30
C ARG A 101 2.13 19.94 -13.17
N ALA A 102 1.87 19.53 -11.93
CA ALA A 102 2.29 20.24 -10.74
C ALA A 102 3.52 19.56 -10.13
N GLY A 103 4.61 20.30 -9.94
CA GLY A 103 5.79 19.83 -9.22
C GLY A 103 5.70 20.24 -7.75
N ILE A 104 5.92 19.30 -6.86
CA ILE A 104 5.98 19.52 -5.43
C ILE A 104 7.39 19.24 -4.95
N GLU A 105 8.06 20.28 -4.49
CA GLU A 105 9.35 20.15 -3.83
C GLU A 105 9.13 19.60 -2.41
N VAL A 106 9.88 18.58 -2.05
CA VAL A 106 9.84 17.96 -0.72
C VAL A 106 11.23 18.02 -0.09
N THR A 107 11.26 18.33 1.20
CA THR A 107 12.48 18.29 2.03
C THR A 107 12.35 17.15 3.02
N VAL A 108 13.35 16.27 3.02
CA VAL A 108 13.42 15.10 3.89
C VAL A 108 14.67 15.23 4.77
N SER A 109 14.59 14.83 6.03
CA SER A 109 15.72 14.82 6.96
C SER A 109 15.93 13.41 7.53
N ASP A 110 17.18 13.06 7.75
CA ASP A 110 17.64 11.91 8.51
C ASP A 110 17.85 12.22 10.02
N GLY A 111 17.67 13.48 10.40
CA GLY A 111 17.91 13.99 11.77
C GLY A 111 19.17 14.81 11.92
N GLN A 112 20.10 14.75 10.97
CA GLN A 112 21.37 15.50 10.94
C GLN A 112 21.47 16.38 9.69
N GLN A 113 21.12 15.82 8.52
CA GLN A 113 21.13 16.50 7.24
C GLN A 113 19.77 16.49 6.57
N THR A 114 19.66 17.21 5.45
CA THR A 114 18.42 17.26 4.66
C THR A 114 18.70 17.02 3.18
N GLY A 115 17.81 16.22 2.57
CA GLY A 115 17.75 16.03 1.11
C GLY A 115 16.53 16.73 0.54
N ILE A 116 16.65 17.20 -0.70
CA ILE A 116 15.55 17.83 -1.44
C ILE A 116 15.23 16.97 -2.66
N GLY A 117 13.93 16.83 -2.95
CA GLY A 117 13.48 16.10 -4.13
C GLY A 117 12.14 16.61 -4.64
N MET A 118 11.65 15.97 -5.69
CA MET A 118 10.43 16.36 -6.38
C MET A 118 9.43 15.20 -6.46
N ILE A 119 8.15 15.52 -6.23
CA ILE A 119 7.03 14.64 -6.55
C ILE A 119 6.16 15.37 -7.57
N TYR A 120 5.77 14.67 -8.64
CA TYR A 120 4.95 15.28 -9.68
C TYR A 120 3.54 14.74 -9.64
N PHE A 121 2.58 15.65 -9.83
CA PHE A 121 1.18 15.33 -10.01
C PHE A 121 0.74 15.78 -11.40
N SER A 122 0.24 14.82 -12.17
CA SER A 122 -0.35 15.09 -13.49
C SER A 122 -1.84 15.27 -13.30
N VAL A 123 -2.28 16.52 -13.28
CA VAL A 123 -3.70 16.85 -13.12
C VAL A 123 -4.40 16.60 -14.45
N LYS A 124 -5.44 15.80 -14.42
CA LYS A 124 -6.29 15.44 -15.57
C LYS A 124 -7.63 16.15 -15.45
N PRO A 125 -8.31 16.43 -16.58
CA PRO A 125 -9.67 16.93 -16.54
C PRO A 125 -10.62 16.00 -15.79
N ALA A 126 -11.71 16.54 -15.26
CA ALA A 126 -12.75 15.76 -14.59
C ALA A 126 -13.32 14.66 -15.50
N ASN A 127 -13.70 13.53 -14.93
CA ASN A 127 -14.26 12.35 -15.62
C ASN A 127 -13.32 11.75 -16.70
N THR A 128 -12.01 11.73 -16.44
CA THR A 128 -11.03 11.11 -17.34
C THR A 128 -10.29 9.94 -16.70
N LEU A 129 -10.28 9.82 -15.36
CA LEU A 129 -9.65 8.74 -14.65
C LEU A 129 -10.69 7.76 -14.07
N GLY A 130 -10.50 6.48 -14.35
CA GLY A 130 -11.26 5.41 -13.73
C GLY A 130 -10.69 4.99 -12.38
N ALA A 131 -11.46 4.23 -11.62
CA ALA A 131 -10.98 3.62 -10.39
C ALA A 131 -9.83 2.64 -10.65
N VAL A 132 -8.84 2.65 -9.77
CA VAL A 132 -7.78 1.64 -9.71
C VAL A 132 -8.26 0.52 -8.81
N ILE A 133 -8.12 -0.71 -9.27
CA ILE A 133 -8.63 -1.89 -8.57
C ILE A 133 -7.47 -2.81 -8.24
N ASP A 134 -7.24 -3.04 -6.95
CA ASP A 134 -6.26 -4.00 -6.47
C ASP A 134 -6.77 -5.44 -6.60
N PRO A 135 -5.87 -6.43 -6.75
CA PRO A 135 -6.24 -7.84 -6.81
C PRO A 135 -6.98 -8.30 -5.55
N VAL A 136 -8.10 -8.97 -5.73
CA VAL A 136 -8.90 -9.53 -4.62
C VAL A 136 -8.76 -11.04 -4.61
N VAL A 137 -8.32 -11.59 -3.46
CA VAL A 137 -8.25 -13.04 -3.24
C VAL A 137 -9.08 -13.38 -2.01
N LYS A 138 -9.96 -14.38 -2.12
CA LYS A 138 -10.81 -14.86 -1.03
C LYS A 138 -10.76 -16.38 -0.96
N GLN A 139 -10.76 -16.91 0.25
CA GLN A 139 -10.86 -18.36 0.50
C GLN A 139 -12.22 -18.67 1.16
N THR A 140 -12.80 -19.80 0.77
CA THR A 140 -14.06 -20.30 1.33
C THR A 140 -14.13 -21.82 1.22
N THR A 141 -15.22 -22.41 1.69
CA THR A 141 -15.52 -23.86 1.58
C THR A 141 -16.79 -24.07 0.74
N PRO A 142 -17.01 -25.28 0.20
CA PRO A 142 -18.23 -25.60 -0.53
C PRO A 142 -19.51 -25.21 0.21
N ASP A 143 -20.51 -24.78 -0.51
CA ASP A 143 -21.84 -24.37 -0.04
C ASP A 143 -21.85 -23.23 1.00
N THR A 144 -20.70 -22.59 1.22
CA THR A 144 -20.58 -21.46 2.15
C THR A 144 -20.82 -20.14 1.40
N ARG A 145 -21.82 -19.39 1.87
CA ARG A 145 -22.06 -18.03 1.37
C ARG A 145 -20.98 -17.08 1.88
N THR A 146 -20.19 -16.55 0.98
CA THR A 146 -19.04 -15.70 1.28
C THR A 146 -19.25 -14.30 0.73
N THR A 147 -18.99 -13.27 1.54
CA THR A 147 -19.03 -11.87 1.10
C THR A 147 -17.62 -11.40 0.74
N ILE A 148 -17.50 -10.87 -0.46
CA ILE A 148 -16.30 -10.24 -0.99
C ILE A 148 -16.53 -8.72 -0.90
N ALA A 149 -15.98 -8.07 0.12
CA ALA A 149 -16.01 -6.63 0.24
C ALA A 149 -14.96 -6.04 -0.72
N LEU A 150 -15.38 -5.19 -1.64
CA LEU A 150 -14.52 -4.60 -2.67
C LEU A 150 -13.97 -3.23 -2.25
N LYS A 151 -14.67 -2.51 -1.39
CA LYS A 151 -14.34 -1.15 -0.98
C LYS A 151 -12.87 -0.93 -0.56
N PRO A 152 -12.21 -1.86 0.17
CA PRO A 152 -10.79 -1.71 0.53
C PRO A 152 -9.82 -1.85 -0.65
N TYR A 153 -10.26 -2.38 -1.78
CA TYR A 153 -9.46 -2.68 -2.96
C TYR A 153 -9.73 -1.73 -4.13
N VAL A 154 -10.61 -0.74 -3.92
CA VAL A 154 -10.97 0.24 -4.95
C VAL A 154 -10.42 1.59 -4.54
N HIS A 155 -9.56 2.15 -5.39
CA HIS A 155 -8.92 3.43 -5.18
C HIS A 155 -9.25 4.34 -6.37
N GLY A 156 -9.32 5.62 -6.12
CA GLY A 156 -9.56 6.60 -7.17
C GLY A 156 -9.03 7.96 -6.77
N THR A 157 -8.66 8.73 -7.77
CA THR A 157 -8.17 10.10 -7.63
C THR A 157 -9.15 11.10 -8.25
N SER A 158 -10.40 10.70 -8.41
CA SER A 158 -11.53 11.52 -8.86
C SER A 158 -12.36 12.03 -7.69
N VAL A 159 -13.09 13.11 -7.90
CA VAL A 159 -14.11 13.60 -6.94
C VAL A 159 -15.40 12.77 -7.02
N GLU A 160 -15.61 12.07 -8.13
CA GLU A 160 -16.77 11.22 -8.31
C GLU A 160 -16.64 9.90 -7.50
N PRO A 161 -17.72 9.44 -6.87
CA PRO A 161 -17.70 8.19 -6.15
C PRO A 161 -17.49 7.00 -7.08
N ALA A 162 -16.77 5.99 -6.59
CA ALA A 162 -16.69 4.70 -7.27
C ALA A 162 -17.89 3.83 -6.88
N GLU A 163 -18.54 3.19 -7.85
CA GLU A 163 -19.73 2.37 -7.65
C GLU A 163 -19.57 0.99 -8.32
N LEU A 164 -20.02 -0.06 -7.64
CA LEU A 164 -20.11 -1.40 -8.24
C LEU A 164 -21.33 -1.46 -9.17
N THR A 165 -21.10 -1.59 -10.47
CA THR A 165 -22.15 -1.51 -11.49
C THR A 165 -22.46 -2.83 -12.18
N ALA A 166 -21.53 -3.79 -12.19
CA ALA A 166 -21.78 -5.10 -12.77
C ALA A 166 -20.96 -6.21 -12.06
N VAL A 167 -21.47 -7.43 -12.09
CA VAL A 167 -20.80 -8.66 -11.66
C VAL A 167 -21.14 -9.77 -12.63
N GLU A 168 -20.14 -10.53 -13.07
CA GLU A 168 -20.34 -11.72 -13.87
C GLU A 168 -20.28 -12.97 -13.00
N THR A 169 -21.22 -13.89 -13.23
CA THR A 169 -21.27 -15.15 -12.48
C THR A 169 -20.45 -16.22 -13.20
N PRO A 170 -19.37 -16.76 -12.59
CA PRO A 170 -18.61 -17.84 -13.19
C PRO A 170 -19.41 -19.15 -13.20
N SER A 171 -19.10 -20.02 -14.15
CA SER A 171 -19.74 -21.35 -14.25
C SER A 171 -19.55 -22.16 -12.96
N GLY A 172 -20.60 -22.78 -12.48
CA GLY A 172 -20.58 -23.60 -11.27
C GLY A 172 -20.64 -22.82 -9.94
N ALA A 173 -20.88 -21.53 -10.01
CA ALA A 173 -21.07 -20.68 -8.84
C ALA A 173 -22.36 -19.86 -8.94
N ALA A 174 -22.71 -19.21 -7.84
CA ALA A 174 -23.76 -18.17 -7.78
C ALA A 174 -23.15 -16.90 -7.18
N THR A 175 -23.50 -15.75 -7.79
CA THR A 175 -23.07 -14.45 -7.30
C THR A 175 -24.28 -13.52 -7.17
N ALA A 176 -24.21 -12.58 -6.23
CA ALA A 176 -25.14 -11.47 -6.13
C ALA A 176 -24.40 -10.18 -5.78
N MET A 177 -24.74 -9.11 -6.45
CA MET A 177 -24.17 -7.78 -6.25
C MET A 177 -24.91 -7.03 -5.14
N ASN A 178 -24.18 -6.33 -4.27
CA ASN A 178 -24.68 -5.29 -3.40
C ASN A 178 -23.93 -3.98 -3.71
N ALA A 179 -24.58 -3.11 -4.49
CA ALA A 179 -23.98 -1.84 -4.90
C ALA A 179 -23.76 -0.89 -3.71
N THR A 180 -24.70 -0.85 -2.75
CA THR A 180 -24.62 0.02 -1.57
C THR A 180 -23.38 -0.25 -0.72
N ASP A 181 -23.08 -1.52 -0.49
CA ASP A 181 -21.94 -1.93 0.33
C ASP A 181 -20.67 -2.16 -0.50
N MET A 182 -20.77 -2.00 -1.84
CA MET A 182 -19.72 -2.34 -2.80
C MET A 182 -19.17 -3.74 -2.51
N SER A 183 -20.06 -4.75 -2.54
CA SER A 183 -19.71 -6.12 -2.22
C SER A 183 -20.40 -7.13 -3.14
N ILE A 184 -19.78 -8.31 -3.25
CA ILE A 184 -20.30 -9.46 -4.00
C ILE A 184 -20.50 -10.60 -3.00
N THR A 185 -21.68 -11.21 -2.98
CA THR A 185 -21.86 -12.52 -2.38
C THR A 185 -21.53 -13.60 -3.38
N PHE A 186 -20.81 -14.62 -2.94
CA PHE A 186 -20.38 -15.76 -3.74
C PHE A 186 -20.73 -17.06 -3.03
N THR A 187 -21.16 -18.09 -3.78
CA THR A 187 -21.35 -19.45 -3.31
C THR A 187 -21.03 -20.42 -4.44
N ALA A 188 -20.33 -21.51 -4.14
CA ALA A 188 -20.09 -22.62 -5.07
C ALA A 188 -20.10 -23.94 -4.30
N SER A 189 -20.61 -25.01 -4.93
CA SER A 189 -20.73 -26.33 -4.29
C SER A 189 -19.50 -27.22 -4.54
N ASN A 190 -18.67 -26.90 -5.54
CA ASN A 190 -17.49 -27.71 -5.86
C ASN A 190 -16.21 -26.97 -5.44
N PRO A 191 -15.23 -27.69 -4.88
CA PRO A 191 -13.89 -27.16 -4.68
C PRO A 191 -13.25 -26.75 -6.00
N GLY A 192 -12.47 -25.67 -5.97
CA GLY A 192 -11.79 -25.14 -7.15
C GLY A 192 -11.49 -23.67 -7.05
N THR A 193 -10.86 -23.13 -8.08
CA THR A 193 -10.58 -21.70 -8.20
C THR A 193 -11.60 -21.08 -9.14
N TYR A 194 -12.29 -20.07 -8.68
CA TYR A 194 -13.29 -19.30 -9.41
C TYR A 194 -12.81 -17.89 -9.62
N TYR A 195 -13.01 -17.37 -10.81
CA TYR A 195 -12.73 -15.98 -11.14
C TYR A 195 -14.04 -15.24 -11.36
N VAL A 196 -14.28 -14.21 -10.58
CA VAL A 196 -15.49 -13.38 -10.60
C VAL A 196 -15.13 -12.02 -11.16
N PRO A 197 -15.40 -11.75 -12.46
CA PRO A 197 -15.24 -10.43 -13.04
C PRO A 197 -16.29 -9.48 -12.48
N TYR A 198 -15.90 -8.23 -12.28
CA TYR A 198 -16.83 -7.18 -11.87
C TYR A 198 -16.41 -5.84 -12.45
N THR A 199 -17.35 -4.91 -12.51
CA THR A 199 -17.11 -3.55 -13.02
C THR A 199 -17.38 -2.53 -11.93
N ILE A 200 -16.40 -1.67 -11.72
CA ILE A 200 -16.50 -0.46 -10.91
C ILE A 200 -16.61 0.72 -11.88
N THR A 201 -17.59 1.57 -11.72
CA THR A 201 -17.71 2.80 -12.50
C THR A 201 -17.46 3.99 -11.58
N GLN A 202 -16.55 4.88 -11.98
CA GLN A 202 -16.25 6.13 -11.30
C GLN A 202 -16.63 7.30 -12.22
N GLY A 203 -17.61 8.09 -11.82
CA GLY A 203 -18.26 9.03 -12.75
C GLY A 203 -18.83 8.29 -13.96
N SER A 204 -18.24 8.49 -15.13
CA SER A 204 -18.64 7.80 -16.38
C SER A 204 -17.62 6.75 -16.85
N ILE A 205 -16.53 6.52 -16.11
CA ILE A 205 -15.41 5.67 -16.53
C ILE A 205 -15.52 4.30 -15.87
N PRO A 206 -15.72 3.21 -16.63
CA PRO A 206 -15.72 1.86 -16.10
C PRO A 206 -14.29 1.32 -15.94
N SER A 207 -14.06 0.60 -14.87
CA SER A 207 -12.85 -0.18 -14.62
C SER A 207 -13.24 -1.62 -14.30
N THR A 208 -12.57 -2.60 -14.88
CA THR A 208 -12.84 -4.02 -14.65
C THR A 208 -11.90 -4.59 -13.61
N GLY A 209 -12.45 -5.22 -12.58
CA GLY A 209 -11.74 -5.97 -11.56
C GLY A 209 -11.97 -7.48 -11.67
N LEU A 210 -11.11 -8.26 -11.05
CA LEU A 210 -11.21 -9.71 -10.98
C LEU A 210 -11.00 -10.19 -9.55
N ALA A 211 -12.04 -10.82 -8.95
CA ALA A 211 -11.89 -11.48 -7.66
C ALA A 211 -11.61 -12.96 -7.88
N ARG A 212 -10.49 -13.46 -7.32
CA ARG A 212 -10.16 -14.87 -7.27
C ARG A 212 -10.70 -15.48 -5.99
N VAL A 213 -11.57 -16.47 -6.12
CA VAL A 213 -12.16 -17.19 -4.98
C VAL A 213 -11.67 -18.63 -5.00
N GLU A 214 -10.98 -19.04 -3.94
CA GLU A 214 -10.48 -20.41 -3.75
C GLU A 214 -11.46 -21.16 -2.84
N VAL A 215 -12.23 -22.07 -3.42
CA VAL A 215 -13.11 -22.97 -2.69
C VAL A 215 -12.32 -24.21 -2.30
N GLN A 216 -11.94 -24.30 -1.05
CA GLN A 216 -11.12 -25.40 -0.52
C GLN A 216 -12.00 -26.58 -0.14
N ALA A 217 -11.58 -27.81 -0.51
CA ALA A 217 -12.26 -28.99 -0.06
C ALA A 217 -12.25 -29.05 1.49
N VAL A 218 -13.40 -29.34 2.08
CA VAL A 218 -13.45 -29.64 3.50
C VAL A 218 -12.73 -30.96 3.72
N ALA A 219 -11.66 -30.96 4.51
CA ALA A 219 -10.98 -32.19 4.88
C ALA A 219 -11.96 -33.07 5.66
N GLY A 220 -12.37 -34.20 5.05
CA GLY A 220 -13.08 -35.25 5.78
C GLY A 220 -12.14 -35.91 6.77
N ASP A 221 -12.67 -36.60 7.80
CA ASP A 221 -11.91 -37.30 8.84
C ASP A 221 -10.89 -38.35 8.31
N ALA A 222 -10.86 -38.59 6.99
CA ALA A 222 -9.97 -39.51 6.31
C ALA A 222 -8.87 -38.86 5.47
N ALA A 223 -8.78 -37.53 5.41
CA ALA A 223 -7.75 -36.87 4.63
C ALA A 223 -6.40 -36.93 5.37
N LYS A 224 -5.49 -37.76 4.88
CA LYS A 224 -4.10 -37.75 5.37
C LYS A 224 -3.43 -36.42 4.97
N PRO A 225 -2.70 -35.78 5.88
CA PRO A 225 -1.90 -34.61 5.53
C PRO A 225 -0.89 -34.99 4.44
N ILE A 226 -0.83 -34.21 3.39
CA ILE A 226 0.18 -34.33 2.33
C ILE A 226 1.38 -33.51 2.80
N ALA A 227 2.49 -34.18 3.08
CA ALA A 227 3.75 -33.49 3.34
C ALA A 227 4.24 -32.89 2.02
N ALA A 228 4.36 -31.56 1.93
CA ALA A 228 5.08 -30.91 0.85
C ALA A 228 6.59 -31.01 1.12
N ASN A 229 7.36 -31.47 0.12
CA ASN A 229 8.81 -31.40 0.20
C ASN A 229 9.23 -29.92 0.10
N ASP A 230 9.72 -29.40 1.18
CA ASP A 230 10.35 -28.08 1.22
C ASP A 230 11.81 -28.25 0.82
N VAL A 231 12.22 -27.64 -0.29
CA VAL A 231 13.62 -27.63 -0.73
C VAL A 231 14.24 -26.34 -0.24
N ALA A 232 14.96 -26.42 0.87
CA ALA A 232 15.81 -25.33 1.31
C ALA A 232 17.08 -25.29 0.43
N LEU A 233 17.22 -24.25 -0.38
CA LEU A 233 18.47 -23.91 -1.02
C LEU A 233 19.37 -23.22 0.01
N LEU A 234 20.40 -23.93 0.44
CA LEU A 234 21.49 -23.31 1.19
C LEU A 234 22.34 -22.51 0.20
N GLY A 235 22.32 -21.18 0.34
CA GLY A 235 23.21 -20.26 -0.33
C GLY A 235 24.52 -20.04 0.46
#